data_3850c5860395b882ce8103cab02db22d
#
_entry.id   3850c5860395b882ce8103cab02db22d
#
_cell.length_a   1.000
_cell.length_b   1.000
_cell.length_c   1.000
_cell.angle_alpha   90.00
_cell.angle_beta   90.00
_cell.angle_gamma   90.00
#
_symmetry.space_group_name_H-M   'P 1'
#
loop_
_entity.id
_entity.type
_entity.pdbx_description
1 polymer ?
#
loop_
_entity_poly.entity_id
_entity_poly.type
_entity_poly.pdbx_seq_one_letter_code
_entity_poly.pdbx_strand_id
1 'polypeptide(L)'
;VSLANYGHEAEFVTAVPDNEIGECAVAALRKYNVKTDNIARCGERLGIYYLESGSAMRPSKVLYDRAHSSISTATAADFDFDKIFEGADWFHFTGITPAVSDSAAVLTGMLTCASETRRTRSWCWATSRATPM
;
A
#
# COMPACT_ATOMS: atom_id res chain seq x y z
N VAL A 1 -4.08 0.93 -10.53
CA VAL A 1 -5.24 1.16 -11.41
C VAL A 1 -4.81 1.82 -12.72
N SER A 2 -4.17 3.01 -12.71
CA SER A 2 -3.81 3.70 -13.97
C SER A 2 -2.94 2.83 -14.90
N LEU A 3 -1.92 2.18 -14.37
CA LEU A 3 -1.06 1.28 -15.16
C LEU A 3 -1.87 0.12 -15.76
N ALA A 4 -2.76 -0.50 -14.99
CA ALA A 4 -3.63 -1.57 -15.49
C ALA A 4 -4.56 -1.06 -16.62
N ASN A 5 -5.11 0.14 -16.48
CA ASN A 5 -5.92 0.77 -17.53
C ASN A 5 -5.12 1.10 -18.82
N TYR A 6 -3.81 1.29 -18.71
CA TYR A 6 -2.92 1.46 -19.85
C TYR A 6 -2.42 0.14 -20.46
N GLY A 7 -2.95 -1.00 -19.98
CA GLY A 7 -2.61 -2.32 -20.50
C GLY A 7 -1.34 -2.93 -19.92
N HIS A 8 -0.78 -2.34 -18.87
CA HIS A 8 0.33 -2.94 -18.13
C HIS A 8 -0.17 -3.93 -17.08
N GLU A 9 0.60 -4.96 -16.85
CA GLU A 9 0.39 -5.86 -15.73
C GLU A 9 0.77 -5.13 -14.43
N ALA A 10 -0.20 -4.97 -13.54
CA ALA A 10 -0.01 -4.24 -12.29
C ALA A 10 -0.52 -5.08 -11.11
N GLU A 11 0.31 -5.20 -10.10
CA GLU A 11 -0.02 -5.86 -8.85
C GLU A 11 0.00 -4.88 -7.70
N PHE A 12 -0.88 -5.09 -6.72
CA PHE A 12 -0.92 -4.28 -5.50
C PHE A 12 -0.59 -5.12 -4.28
N VAL A 13 0.51 -4.76 -3.61
CA VAL A 13 0.99 -5.43 -2.40
C VAL A 13 0.59 -4.60 -1.19
N THR A 14 -0.18 -5.18 -0.29
CA THR A 14 -0.65 -4.56 0.95
C THR A 14 -1.12 -5.63 1.93
N ALA A 15 -1.58 -5.20 3.12
CA ALA A 15 -2.26 -6.05 4.08
C ALA A 15 -3.67 -5.52 4.34
N VAL A 16 -4.64 -6.43 4.36
CA VAL A 16 -6.04 -6.14 4.67
C VAL A 16 -6.58 -7.19 5.66
N PRO A 17 -7.60 -6.84 6.46
CA PRO A 17 -8.21 -7.83 7.36
C PRO A 17 -8.92 -8.94 6.59
N ASP A 18 -9.02 -10.10 7.21
CA ASP A 18 -9.76 -11.25 6.67
C ASP A 18 -11.23 -11.16 7.06
N ASN A 19 -11.92 -10.17 6.48
CA ASN A 19 -13.34 -9.93 6.67
C ASN A 19 -13.95 -9.29 5.40
N GLU A 20 -15.26 -9.08 5.41
CA GLU A 20 -16.03 -8.56 4.27
C GLU A 20 -15.56 -7.16 3.85
N ILE A 21 -15.09 -6.31 4.79
CA ILE A 21 -14.59 -4.96 4.48
C ILE A 21 -13.24 -5.06 3.74
N GLY A 22 -12.36 -5.98 4.17
CA GLY A 22 -11.12 -6.30 3.46
C GLY A 22 -11.41 -6.85 2.06
N GLU A 23 -12.43 -7.71 1.91
CA GLU A 23 -12.82 -8.22 0.60
C GLU A 23 -13.38 -7.12 -0.32
N CYS A 24 -14.14 -6.17 0.20
CA CYS A 24 -14.59 -5.01 -0.57
C CYS A 24 -13.40 -4.20 -1.14
N ALA A 25 -12.33 -4.02 -0.36
CA ALA A 25 -11.12 -3.33 -0.81
C ALA A 25 -10.42 -4.10 -1.95
N VAL A 26 -10.30 -5.42 -1.82
CA VAL A 26 -9.73 -6.29 -2.86
C VAL A 26 -10.58 -6.31 -4.12
N ALA A 27 -11.90 -6.42 -3.99
CA ALA A 27 -12.84 -6.39 -5.11
C ALA A 27 -12.76 -5.07 -5.90
N ALA A 28 -12.56 -3.94 -5.19
CA ALA A 28 -12.37 -2.64 -5.81
C ALA A 28 -11.12 -2.57 -6.70
N LEU A 29 -10.04 -3.27 -6.35
CA LEU A 29 -8.83 -3.37 -7.15
C LEU A 29 -9.04 -4.30 -8.37
N ARG A 30 -9.64 -5.47 -8.14
CA ARG A 30 -9.94 -6.46 -9.19
C ARG A 30 -10.83 -5.89 -10.29
N LYS A 31 -11.76 -5.00 -9.95
CA LYS A 31 -12.61 -4.28 -10.92
C LYS A 31 -11.79 -3.56 -12.01
N TYR A 32 -10.57 -3.16 -11.70
CA TYR A 32 -9.67 -2.45 -12.62
C TYR A 32 -8.51 -3.33 -13.11
N ASN A 33 -8.66 -4.66 -13.07
CA ASN A 33 -7.65 -5.62 -13.51
C ASN A 33 -6.30 -5.49 -12.78
N VAL A 34 -6.31 -5.03 -11.53
CA VAL A 34 -5.12 -5.05 -10.69
C VAL A 34 -5.01 -6.42 -10.04
N LYS A 35 -3.84 -7.07 -10.16
CA LYS A 35 -3.56 -8.33 -9.47
C LYS A 35 -3.54 -8.12 -7.96
N THR A 36 -4.09 -9.08 -7.24
CA THR A 36 -4.28 -9.02 -5.78
C THR A 36 -3.78 -10.27 -5.07
N ASP A 37 -2.99 -11.10 -5.77
CA ASP A 37 -2.58 -12.42 -5.29
C ASP A 37 -1.59 -12.35 -4.11
N ASN A 38 -0.85 -11.24 -4.02
CA ASN A 38 0.11 -10.97 -2.95
C ASN A 38 -0.40 -9.95 -1.90
N ILE A 39 -1.74 -9.82 -1.77
CA ILE A 39 -2.32 -9.08 -0.65
C ILE A 39 -2.38 -10.00 0.57
N ALA A 40 -1.66 -9.63 1.62
CA ALA A 40 -1.67 -10.36 2.89
C ALA A 40 -3.03 -10.21 3.60
N ARG A 41 -3.51 -11.30 4.19
CA ARG A 41 -4.71 -11.32 5.01
C ARG A 41 -4.31 -11.40 6.47
N CYS A 42 -4.22 -10.26 7.14
CA CYS A 42 -3.81 -10.17 8.53
C CYS A 42 -4.37 -8.92 9.21
N GLY A 43 -4.26 -8.87 10.52
CA GLY A 43 -4.77 -7.75 11.31
C GLY A 43 -6.30 -7.74 11.42
N GLU A 44 -6.84 -6.76 12.14
CA GLU A 44 -8.25 -6.74 12.52
C GLU A 44 -9.09 -5.72 11.74
N ARG A 45 -8.45 -4.68 11.18
CA ARG A 45 -9.20 -3.59 10.56
C ARG A 45 -8.53 -3.02 9.31
N LEU A 46 -9.37 -2.55 8.39
CA LEU A 46 -8.95 -1.75 7.25
C LEU A 46 -8.71 -0.29 7.70
N GLY A 47 -7.61 0.32 7.24
CA GLY A 47 -7.41 1.76 7.40
C GLY A 47 -8.36 2.53 6.50
N ILE A 48 -9.01 3.55 7.08
CA ILE A 48 -10.02 4.36 6.38
C ILE A 48 -9.64 5.83 6.44
N TYR A 49 -10.06 6.60 5.48
CA TYR A 49 -10.11 8.05 5.58
C TYR A 49 -11.49 8.54 5.15
N TYR A 50 -11.91 9.63 5.77
CA TYR A 50 -13.17 10.30 5.45
C TYR A 50 -12.86 11.62 4.78
N LEU A 51 -13.36 11.80 3.56
CA LEU A 51 -13.23 13.04 2.81
C LEU A 51 -14.54 13.84 2.90
N GLU A 52 -14.49 14.96 3.59
CA GLU A 52 -15.53 15.97 3.51
C GLU A 52 -15.20 16.90 2.35
N SER A 53 -15.98 16.84 1.29
CA SER A 53 -15.79 17.70 0.12
C SER A 53 -16.07 19.16 0.46
N GLY A 54 -15.17 20.03 0.07
CA GLY A 54 -15.36 21.47 0.16
C GLY A 54 -16.44 21.97 -0.79
N SER A 55 -16.96 23.15 -0.51
CA SER A 55 -17.91 23.83 -1.38
C SER A 55 -17.65 25.32 -1.37
N ALA A 56 -17.61 25.94 -2.54
CA ALA A 56 -17.28 27.36 -2.71
C ALA A 56 -15.98 27.73 -1.98
N MET A 57 -16.01 28.61 -1.00
CA MET A 57 -14.85 29.06 -0.24
C MET A 57 -14.43 28.13 0.92
N ARG A 58 -15.22 27.10 1.22
CA ARG A 58 -14.91 26.14 2.28
C ARG A 58 -13.95 25.06 1.74
N PRO A 59 -12.74 24.90 2.30
CA PRO A 59 -11.81 23.86 1.85
C PRO A 59 -12.33 22.46 2.20
N SER A 60 -11.85 21.46 1.45
CA SER A 60 -12.06 20.05 1.78
C SER A 60 -11.32 19.71 3.08
N LYS A 61 -11.89 18.79 3.86
CA LYS A 61 -11.28 18.27 5.08
C LYS A 61 -11.12 16.76 4.98
N VAL A 62 -9.99 16.26 5.39
CA VAL A 62 -9.71 14.81 5.46
C VAL A 62 -9.52 14.42 6.92
N LEU A 63 -10.27 13.40 7.35
CA LEU A 63 -10.08 12.72 8.63
C LEU A 63 -9.49 11.35 8.37
N TYR A 64 -8.30 11.09 8.91
CA TYR A 64 -7.64 9.79 8.81
C TYR A 64 -7.94 8.91 10.01
N ASP A 65 -8.39 7.68 9.74
CA ASP A 65 -8.59 6.62 10.72
C ASP A 65 -7.75 5.40 10.31
N ARG A 66 -6.44 5.45 10.57
CA ARG A 66 -5.45 4.46 10.13
C ARG A 66 -4.74 3.73 11.28
N ALA A 67 -4.93 4.16 12.52
CA ALA A 67 -4.28 3.52 13.65
C ALA A 67 -4.68 2.04 13.75
N HIS A 68 -3.70 1.19 14.02
CA HIS A 68 -3.89 -0.27 14.14
C HIS A 68 -4.55 -0.94 12.92
N SER A 69 -4.42 -0.34 11.73
CA SER A 69 -4.86 -0.98 10.48
C SER A 69 -3.95 -2.15 10.14
N SER A 70 -4.47 -3.11 9.35
CA SER A 70 -3.72 -4.30 8.93
C SER A 70 -2.34 -3.97 8.38
N ILE A 71 -2.22 -2.99 7.48
CA ILE A 71 -0.92 -2.58 6.94
C ILE A 71 0.00 -1.92 8.00
N SER A 72 -0.55 -1.28 9.02
CA SER A 72 0.25 -0.66 10.07
C SER A 72 0.82 -1.67 11.08
N THR A 73 0.23 -2.86 11.16
CA THR A 73 0.65 -3.95 12.07
C THR A 73 1.32 -5.10 11.33
N ALA A 74 1.25 -5.12 10.00
CA ALA A 74 1.86 -6.15 9.17
C ALA A 74 3.39 -6.21 9.37
N THR A 75 3.92 -7.41 9.24
CA THR A 75 5.34 -7.72 9.36
C THR A 75 5.88 -8.35 8.09
N ALA A 76 7.18 -8.49 7.99
CA ALA A 76 7.81 -9.16 6.84
C ALA A 76 7.39 -10.63 6.69
N ALA A 77 7.01 -11.29 7.79
CA ALA A 77 6.57 -12.69 7.77
C ALA A 77 5.20 -12.89 7.07
N ASP A 78 4.42 -11.81 6.93
CA ASP A 78 3.12 -11.85 6.25
C ASP A 78 3.23 -11.81 4.73
N PHE A 79 4.46 -11.64 4.17
CA PHE A 79 4.69 -11.46 2.74
C PHE A 79 5.74 -12.42 2.21
N ASP A 80 5.45 -13.01 1.06
CA ASP A 80 6.40 -13.81 0.28
C ASP A 80 7.12 -12.92 -0.73
N PHE A 81 8.31 -12.43 -0.37
CA PHE A 81 9.10 -11.54 -1.22
C PHE A 81 9.55 -12.19 -2.52
N ASP A 82 9.78 -13.51 -2.53
CA ASP A 82 10.18 -14.21 -3.74
C ASP A 82 9.06 -14.19 -4.77
N LYS A 83 7.85 -14.49 -4.32
CA LYS A 83 6.65 -14.45 -5.16
C LYS A 83 6.29 -13.03 -5.62
N ILE A 84 6.38 -12.03 -4.72
CA ILE A 84 6.07 -10.63 -5.04
C ILE A 84 6.96 -10.08 -6.15
N PHE A 85 8.25 -10.44 -6.16
CA PHE A 85 9.21 -9.92 -7.13
C PHE A 85 9.47 -10.87 -8.31
N GLU A 86 8.78 -12.00 -8.40
CA GLU A 86 8.90 -12.92 -9.53
C GLU A 86 8.40 -12.25 -10.83
N GLY A 87 9.32 -12.00 -11.76
CA GLY A 87 9.03 -11.34 -13.03
C GLY A 87 8.68 -9.85 -12.93
N ALA A 88 8.87 -9.21 -11.78
CA ALA A 88 8.59 -7.80 -11.62
C ALA A 88 9.71 -6.93 -12.21
N ASP A 89 9.37 -6.04 -13.13
CA ASP A 89 10.28 -5.03 -13.71
C ASP A 89 10.42 -3.79 -12.83
N TRP A 90 9.32 -3.38 -12.16
CA TRP A 90 9.23 -2.17 -11.38
C TRP A 90 8.56 -2.40 -10.04
N PHE A 91 9.15 -1.81 -8.99
CA PHE A 91 8.56 -1.69 -7.67
C PHE A 91 8.35 -0.20 -7.34
N HIS A 92 7.13 0.17 -7.01
CA HIS A 92 6.78 1.54 -6.63
C HIS A 92 6.17 1.57 -5.24
N PHE A 93 6.66 2.46 -4.39
CA PHE A 93 6.06 2.76 -3.09
C PHE A 93 6.04 4.26 -2.83
N THR A 94 5.22 4.71 -1.89
CA THR A 94 5.16 6.11 -1.48
C THR A 94 5.66 6.27 -0.05
N GLY A 95 6.15 7.46 0.30
CA GLY A 95 6.58 7.77 1.66
C GLY A 95 5.46 7.74 2.72
N ILE A 96 4.21 7.54 2.30
CA ILE A 96 3.08 7.38 3.23
C ILE A 96 3.18 6.05 3.98
N THR A 97 3.48 4.95 3.28
CA THR A 97 3.53 3.61 3.90
C THR A 97 4.53 3.55 5.06
N PRO A 98 5.81 3.92 4.89
CA PRO A 98 6.75 3.91 6.01
C PRO A 98 6.43 4.93 7.11
N ALA A 99 5.61 5.94 6.84
CA ALA A 99 5.19 6.93 7.83
C ALA A 99 3.96 6.49 8.66
N VAL A 100 3.34 5.35 8.36
CA VAL A 100 2.15 4.87 9.08
C VAL A 100 2.52 4.25 10.41
N SER A 101 3.62 3.50 10.48
CA SER A 101 4.12 2.85 11.69
C SER A 101 5.58 2.40 11.52
N ASP A 102 6.25 2.10 12.63
CA ASP A 102 7.63 1.55 12.62
C ASP A 102 7.66 0.19 11.89
N SER A 103 6.68 -0.67 12.09
CA SER A 103 6.56 -1.95 11.38
C SER A 103 6.46 -1.75 9.87
N ALA A 104 5.63 -0.81 9.43
CA ALA A 104 5.48 -0.49 8.00
C ALA A 104 6.75 0.14 7.42
N ALA A 105 7.52 0.90 8.20
CA ALA A 105 8.82 1.44 7.80
C ALA A 105 9.85 0.33 7.57
N VAL A 106 9.95 -0.61 8.50
CA VAL A 106 10.82 -1.80 8.38
C VAL A 106 10.41 -2.64 7.18
N LEU A 107 9.13 -2.94 7.02
CA LEU A 107 8.60 -3.70 5.89
C LEU A 107 8.94 -3.04 4.55
N THR A 108 8.73 -1.73 4.44
CA THR A 108 9.07 -0.98 3.21
C THR A 108 10.56 -1.04 2.90
N GLY A 109 11.42 -0.93 3.92
CA GLY A 109 12.88 -1.08 3.78
C GLY A 109 13.27 -2.46 3.28
N MET A 110 12.66 -3.52 3.81
CA MET A 110 12.90 -4.91 3.38
C MET A 110 12.43 -5.16 1.95
N LEU A 111 11.25 -4.65 1.56
CA LEU A 111 10.76 -4.72 0.18
C LEU A 111 11.70 -4.00 -0.79
N THR A 112 12.21 -2.83 -0.42
CA THR A 112 13.17 -2.08 -1.24
C THR A 112 14.47 -2.88 -1.41
N CYS A 113 15.04 -3.39 -0.35
CA CYS A 113 16.25 -4.23 -0.40
C CYS A 113 16.03 -5.50 -1.26
N ALA A 114 14.87 -6.16 -1.10
CA ALA A 114 14.51 -7.33 -1.90
C ALA A 114 14.38 -7.00 -3.39
N SER A 115 13.84 -5.84 -3.75
CA SER A 115 13.75 -5.38 -5.14
C SER A 115 15.13 -5.15 -5.77
N GLU A 116 16.04 -4.52 -5.05
CA GLU A 116 17.42 -4.27 -5.50
C GLU A 116 18.19 -5.58 -5.73
N THR A 117 18.07 -6.52 -4.81
CA THR A 117 18.72 -7.85 -4.92
C THR A 117 18.28 -8.61 -6.17
N ARG A 118 17.03 -8.45 -6.57
CA ARG A 118 16.43 -9.09 -7.75
C ARG A 118 16.54 -8.26 -9.02
N ARG A 119 17.26 -7.13 -9.00
CA ARG A 119 17.41 -6.19 -10.11
C ARG A 119 16.10 -5.57 -10.59
N THR A 120 15.07 -5.61 -9.78
CA THR A 120 13.83 -4.88 -10.03
C THR A 120 14.08 -3.39 -9.82
N ARG A 121 13.67 -2.54 -10.76
CA ARG A 121 13.82 -1.09 -10.60
C ARG A 121 12.86 -0.59 -9.53
N SER A 122 13.38 0.06 -8.51
CA SER A 122 12.56 0.65 -7.46
C SER A 122 12.47 2.17 -7.61
N TRP A 123 11.29 2.72 -7.37
CA TRP A 123 11.08 4.16 -7.31
C TRP A 123 10.19 4.54 -6.13
N CYS A 124 10.71 5.46 -5.31
CA CYS A 124 9.97 6.06 -4.20
C CYS A 124 9.54 7.48 -4.56
N TRP A 125 8.26 7.77 -4.45
CA TRP A 125 7.79 9.14 -4.38
C TRP A 125 7.91 9.61 -2.92
N ALA A 126 9.03 10.23 -2.57
CA ALA A 126 9.17 10.89 -1.28
C ALA A 126 8.50 12.26 -1.36
N THR A 127 7.39 12.47 -0.69
CA THR A 127 7.00 13.81 -0.31
C THR A 127 7.93 14.25 0.80
N SER A 128 8.96 15.01 0.43
CA SER A 128 9.88 15.64 1.40
C SER A 128 9.10 16.62 2.26
N ARG A 129 8.78 16.24 3.47
CA ARG A 129 8.72 17.04 4.68
C ARG A 129 8.52 16.13 5.89
N ALA A 130 9.59 15.51 6.35
CA ALA A 130 9.71 15.24 7.76
C ALA A 130 10.20 16.55 8.39
N THR A 131 9.33 17.29 9.02
CA THR A 131 9.72 18.31 9.98
C THR A 131 10.04 17.56 11.26
N PRO A 132 11.26 17.61 11.81
CA PRO A 132 11.52 17.02 13.12
C PRO A 132 10.79 17.85 14.17
N MET A 133 10.04 17.21 15.03
CA MET A 133 9.74 17.72 16.37
C MET A 133 10.71 17.16 17.36
#